data_0255876ae4fd0e81eb4598ced8bc454f
#
_entry.id   0255876ae4fd0e81eb4598ced8bc454f
#
_cell.length_a   1.000
_cell.length_b   1.000
_cell.length_c   1.000
_cell.angle_alpha   90.00
_cell.angle_beta   90.00
_cell.angle_gamma   90.00
#
_symmetry.space_group_name_H-M   'P 1'
#
loop_
_entity.id
_entity.type
_entity.pdbx_description
1 polymer ?
#
loop_
_entity_poly.entity_id
_entity_poly.type
_entity_poly.pdbx_seq_one_letter_code
_entity_poly.pdbx_strand_id
1 'polypeptide(L)'
;MTNVTAFQDDVFCKRNHCWVCGNENQHGLNIKSYWDGSESVCTWHPESFHSASWPHVLNGGIISGIIDCHCMCTMIAEYYKIESLEDKKFPEYWYATASMKIDFLKSTPVNKPIQLRANVKGNA
;
A
#
# COMPACT_ATOMS: atom_id res chain seq x y z
N MET A 1 -8.59 9.08 -22.30
CA MET A 1 -8.43 9.00 -20.84
C MET A 1 -8.25 7.55 -20.44
N THR A 2 -7.16 7.25 -19.83
CA THR A 2 -6.88 5.88 -19.40
C THR A 2 -7.55 5.60 -18.07
N ASN A 3 -8.30 4.52 -18.00
CA ASN A 3 -8.83 4.04 -16.73
C ASN A 3 -7.69 3.35 -15.99
N VAL A 4 -7.29 3.97 -14.90
CA VAL A 4 -6.22 3.43 -14.08
C VAL A 4 -6.84 2.72 -12.89
N THR A 5 -6.53 1.44 -12.77
CA THR A 5 -7.02 0.63 -11.66
C THR A 5 -5.95 0.55 -10.59
N ALA A 6 -6.33 0.83 -9.35
CA ALA A 6 -5.42 0.68 -8.23
C ALA A 6 -4.97 -0.78 -8.10
N PHE A 7 -3.77 -0.99 -7.59
CA PHE A 7 -3.26 -2.35 -7.37
C PHE A 7 -4.24 -3.18 -6.52
N GLN A 8 -4.81 -2.56 -5.52
CA GLN A 8 -5.71 -3.22 -4.57
C GLN A 8 -7.04 -3.63 -5.20
N ASP A 9 -7.37 -3.05 -6.33
CA ASP A 9 -8.62 -3.33 -7.04
C ASP A 9 -8.41 -4.23 -8.26
N ASP A 10 -7.16 -4.53 -8.58
CA ASP A 10 -6.83 -5.44 -9.67
C ASP A 10 -6.93 -6.89 -9.21
N VAL A 11 -7.02 -7.80 -10.17
CA VAL A 11 -7.27 -9.21 -9.87
C VAL A 11 -6.22 -9.84 -8.96
N PHE A 12 -5.00 -9.34 -8.99
CA PHE A 12 -3.94 -9.90 -8.16
C PHE A 12 -4.03 -9.49 -6.69
N CYS A 13 -4.91 -8.55 -6.36
CA CYS A 13 -5.11 -8.10 -4.99
C CYS A 13 -6.56 -8.16 -4.53
N LYS A 14 -7.48 -8.62 -5.36
CA LYS A 14 -8.89 -8.72 -5.00
C LYS A 14 -9.13 -9.74 -3.88
N ARG A 15 -10.26 -9.63 -3.22
CA ARG A 15 -10.67 -10.50 -2.10
C ARG A 15 -9.70 -10.43 -0.93
N ASN A 16 -9.11 -9.29 -0.77
CA ASN A 16 -8.15 -9.05 0.30
C ASN A 16 -8.90 -8.45 1.49
N HIS A 17 -8.75 -9.08 2.65
CA HIS A 17 -9.40 -8.64 3.88
C HIS A 17 -8.48 -7.88 4.80
N CYS A 18 -7.31 -7.49 4.31
CA CYS A 18 -6.33 -6.75 5.11
C CYS A 18 -6.92 -5.44 5.63
N TRP A 19 -6.73 -5.19 6.92
CA TRP A 19 -7.23 -3.96 7.53
C TRP A 19 -6.63 -2.70 6.89
N VAL A 20 -5.43 -2.79 6.37
CA VAL A 20 -4.77 -1.62 5.76
C VAL A 20 -5.15 -1.45 4.29
N CYS A 21 -5.03 -2.50 3.49
CA CYS A 21 -5.14 -2.38 2.04
C CYS A 21 -6.25 -3.22 1.41
N GLY A 22 -6.95 -4.02 2.18
CA GLY A 22 -7.93 -4.94 1.63
C GLY A 22 -9.21 -4.25 1.21
N ASN A 23 -9.60 -4.43 -0.04
CA ASN A 23 -10.83 -3.83 -0.55
C ASN A 23 -12.10 -4.53 -0.03
N GLU A 24 -11.94 -5.69 0.62
CA GLU A 24 -13.06 -6.39 1.25
C GLU A 24 -13.25 -6.02 2.71
N ASN A 25 -12.37 -5.19 3.28
CA ASN A 25 -12.49 -4.79 4.68
C ASN A 25 -13.06 -3.37 4.77
N GLN A 26 -14.32 -3.27 5.17
CA GLN A 26 -15.02 -1.99 5.28
C GLN A 26 -14.48 -1.08 6.38
N HIS A 27 -13.75 -1.65 7.34
CA HIS A 27 -13.19 -0.90 8.46
C HIS A 27 -11.74 -0.48 8.22
N GLY A 28 -11.22 -0.80 7.04
CA GLY A 28 -9.82 -0.64 6.75
C GLY A 28 -9.43 0.77 6.32
N LEU A 29 -8.14 0.96 6.19
CA LEU A 29 -7.59 2.24 5.75
C LEU A 29 -7.76 2.44 4.24
N ASN A 30 -7.91 1.36 3.51
CA ASN A 30 -8.22 1.36 2.07
C ASN A 30 -7.23 2.17 1.23
N ILE A 31 -5.96 1.93 1.44
CA ILE A 31 -4.95 2.59 0.61
C ILE A 31 -5.09 2.12 -0.84
N LYS A 32 -4.77 3.02 -1.77
CA LYS A 32 -4.81 2.73 -3.21
C LYS A 32 -3.48 3.11 -3.83
N SER A 33 -2.87 2.16 -4.52
CA SER A 33 -1.55 2.30 -5.09
C SER A 33 -1.61 2.24 -6.61
N TYR A 34 -0.76 3.03 -7.25
CA TYR A 34 -0.73 3.16 -8.70
C TYR A 34 0.70 3.24 -9.21
N TRP A 35 0.91 2.88 -10.45
CA TRP A 35 2.20 3.13 -11.08
C TRP A 35 2.36 4.61 -11.43
N ASP A 36 3.56 5.11 -11.24
CA ASP A 36 3.98 6.44 -11.67
C ASP A 36 5.37 6.28 -12.27
N GLY A 37 5.44 5.93 -13.55
CA GLY A 37 6.69 5.56 -14.18
C GLY A 37 7.20 4.24 -13.61
N SER A 38 8.44 4.24 -13.14
CA SER A 38 9.07 3.06 -12.54
C SER A 38 8.82 2.94 -11.05
N GLU A 39 8.19 3.95 -10.46
CA GLU A 39 7.82 3.93 -9.04
C GLU A 39 6.33 3.69 -8.89
N SER A 40 5.92 3.32 -7.70
CA SER A 40 4.51 3.32 -7.33
C SER A 40 4.21 4.45 -6.38
N VAL A 41 2.98 4.92 -6.38
CA VAL A 41 2.56 6.03 -5.55
C VAL A 41 1.23 5.69 -4.87
N CYS A 42 1.11 6.13 -3.63
CA CYS A 42 -0.13 6.03 -2.87
C CYS A 42 -0.32 7.35 -2.14
N THR A 43 -1.47 7.99 -2.33
CA THR A 43 -1.83 9.18 -1.57
C THR A 43 -3.00 8.80 -0.67
N TRP A 44 -2.82 8.95 0.62
CA TRP A 44 -3.81 8.55 1.61
C TRP A 44 -4.11 9.71 2.55
N HIS A 45 -5.37 9.83 2.93
CA HIS A 45 -5.83 10.91 3.79
C HIS A 45 -6.19 10.34 5.16
N PRO A 46 -5.40 10.63 6.21
CA PRO A 46 -5.76 10.17 7.55
C PRO A 46 -6.95 10.93 8.11
N GLU A 47 -7.63 10.29 9.04
CA GLU A 47 -8.67 10.92 9.84
C GLU A 47 -8.10 11.32 11.19
N SER A 48 -8.76 12.23 11.87
CA SER A 48 -8.27 12.73 13.16
C SER A 48 -8.08 11.62 14.20
N PHE A 49 -8.87 10.56 14.11
CA PHE A 49 -8.76 9.44 15.05
C PHE A 49 -7.60 8.49 14.77
N HIS A 50 -6.87 8.71 13.69
CA HIS A 50 -5.65 7.96 13.39
C HIS A 50 -4.44 8.50 14.15
N SER A 51 -4.68 9.24 15.22
CA SER A 51 -3.63 9.93 15.96
C SER A 51 -2.82 8.99 16.86
N ALA A 52 -1.61 9.43 17.14
CA ALA A 52 -0.77 8.90 18.21
C ALA A 52 -1.22 9.51 19.55
N SER A 53 -0.34 9.48 20.54
CA SER A 53 -0.64 10.10 21.84
C SER A 53 -0.91 11.59 21.71
N TRP A 54 -0.24 12.26 20.79
CA TRP A 54 -0.48 13.66 20.48
C TRP A 54 -1.57 13.75 19.43
N PRO A 55 -2.62 14.56 19.68
CA PRO A 55 -3.81 14.55 18.83
C PRO A 55 -3.60 14.96 17.37
N HIS A 56 -2.51 15.62 17.04
CA HIS A 56 -2.25 16.09 15.69
C HIS A 56 -1.21 15.28 14.95
N VAL A 57 -0.73 14.19 15.55
CA VAL A 57 0.35 13.38 15.02
C VAL A 57 -0.20 12.01 14.64
N LEU A 58 0.13 11.56 13.45
CA LEU A 58 -0.30 10.25 12.95
C LEU A 58 0.38 9.12 13.74
N ASN A 59 -0.40 8.11 14.06
CA ASN A 59 0.07 6.93 14.78
C ASN A 59 1.15 6.20 13.99
N GLY A 60 2.27 5.89 14.65
CA GLY A 60 3.40 5.22 14.01
C GLY A 60 3.09 3.82 13.52
N GLY A 61 2.18 3.12 14.19
CA GLY A 61 1.73 1.81 13.73
C GLY A 61 0.98 1.89 12.41
N ILE A 62 0.18 2.95 12.22
CA ILE A 62 -0.51 3.18 10.96
C ILE A 62 0.49 3.50 9.86
N ILE A 63 1.48 4.35 10.15
CA ILE A 63 2.56 4.65 9.19
C ILE A 63 3.23 3.36 8.74
N SER A 64 3.59 2.51 9.71
CA SER A 64 4.22 1.22 9.41
C SER A 64 3.32 0.34 8.56
N GLY A 65 2.04 0.30 8.89
CA GLY A 65 1.06 -0.51 8.16
C GLY A 65 0.89 -0.07 6.71
N ILE A 66 0.74 1.23 6.47
CA ILE A 66 0.54 1.71 5.10
C ILE A 66 1.81 1.57 4.26
N ILE A 67 2.98 1.74 4.87
CA ILE A 67 4.27 1.50 4.18
C ILE A 67 4.37 0.01 3.80
N ASP A 68 4.11 -0.87 4.75
CA ASP A 68 4.18 -2.31 4.54
C ASP A 68 3.27 -2.73 3.38
N CYS A 69 2.01 -2.36 3.43
CA CYS A 69 1.04 -2.78 2.41
C CYS A 69 1.31 -2.14 1.07
N HIS A 70 1.72 -0.87 1.03
CA HIS A 70 2.06 -0.23 -0.24
C HIS A 70 3.26 -0.91 -0.89
N CYS A 71 4.28 -1.23 -0.12
CA CYS A 71 5.45 -1.94 -0.62
C CYS A 71 5.10 -3.35 -1.10
N MET A 72 4.31 -4.07 -0.32
CA MET A 72 3.91 -5.43 -0.67
C MET A 72 3.06 -5.45 -1.94
N CYS A 73 2.08 -4.56 -2.05
CA CYS A 73 1.25 -4.48 -3.25
C CYS A 73 2.07 -4.07 -4.47
N THR A 74 3.06 -3.20 -4.27
CA THR A 74 3.97 -2.80 -5.36
C THR A 74 4.80 -3.99 -5.84
N MET A 75 5.30 -4.79 -4.91
CA MET A 75 6.07 -5.99 -5.26
C MET A 75 5.23 -6.97 -6.06
N ILE A 76 4.00 -7.21 -5.63
CA ILE A 76 3.10 -8.12 -6.34
C ILE A 76 2.78 -7.57 -7.72
N ALA A 77 2.49 -6.27 -7.83
CA ALA A 77 2.21 -5.63 -9.11
C ALA A 77 3.39 -5.72 -10.06
N GLU A 78 4.61 -5.55 -9.53
CA GLU A 78 5.83 -5.68 -10.33
C GLU A 78 6.01 -7.10 -10.83
N TYR A 79 5.74 -8.09 -10.00
CA TYR A 79 5.81 -9.49 -10.38
C TYR A 79 4.85 -9.78 -11.55
N TYR A 80 3.60 -9.35 -11.44
CA TYR A 80 2.61 -9.56 -12.49
C TYR A 80 2.96 -8.83 -13.78
N LYS A 81 3.58 -7.67 -13.67
CA LYS A 81 4.03 -6.89 -14.82
C LYS A 81 5.17 -7.60 -15.55
N ILE A 82 6.17 -8.07 -14.80
CA ILE A 82 7.35 -8.74 -15.36
C ILE A 82 6.97 -10.06 -16.01
N GLU A 83 6.13 -10.83 -15.36
CA GLU A 83 5.71 -12.14 -15.86
C GLU A 83 4.69 -12.06 -16.98
N SER A 84 4.25 -10.86 -17.34
CA SER A 84 3.25 -10.65 -18.38
C SER A 84 2.00 -11.52 -18.18
N LEU A 85 1.54 -11.59 -16.93
CA LEU A 85 0.39 -12.41 -16.57
C LEU A 85 -0.90 -11.73 -17.05
N GLU A 86 -1.17 -11.82 -18.34
CA GLU A 86 -2.32 -11.16 -18.94
C GLU A 86 -3.64 -11.76 -18.49
N ASP A 87 -3.64 -13.04 -18.22
CA ASP A 87 -4.80 -13.74 -17.65
C ASP A 87 -4.80 -13.58 -16.15
N LYS A 88 -4.73 -12.37 -15.68
CA LYS A 88 -4.60 -12.06 -14.26
C LYS A 88 -5.61 -12.84 -13.44
N LYS A 89 -5.12 -13.85 -12.77
CA LYS A 89 -5.89 -14.66 -11.83
C LYS A 89 -5.44 -14.30 -10.42
N PHE A 90 -6.17 -14.78 -9.46
CA PHE A 90 -5.70 -14.66 -8.10
C PHE A 90 -4.30 -15.22 -8.00
N PRO A 91 -3.42 -14.59 -7.21
CA PRO A 91 -2.11 -15.18 -6.99
C PRO A 91 -2.26 -16.56 -6.39
N GLU A 92 -1.49 -17.51 -6.90
CA GLU A 92 -1.44 -18.84 -6.33
C GLU A 92 -0.88 -18.82 -4.92
N TYR A 93 -0.13 -17.76 -4.61
CA TYR A 93 0.56 -17.65 -3.34
C TYR A 93 0.15 -16.36 -2.65
N TRP A 94 -0.01 -16.46 -1.35
CA TRP A 94 -0.16 -15.30 -0.50
C TRP A 94 1.21 -14.89 -0.01
N TYR A 95 1.51 -13.62 -0.13
CA TYR A 95 2.79 -13.08 0.30
C TYR A 95 2.63 -12.44 1.67
N ALA A 96 3.66 -12.60 2.49
CA ALA A 96 3.70 -11.98 3.80
C ALA A 96 5.05 -11.32 3.99
N THR A 97 5.06 -10.21 4.71
CA THR A 97 6.28 -9.49 5.01
C THR A 97 7.10 -10.26 6.04
N ALA A 98 8.34 -10.58 5.68
CA ALA A 98 9.23 -11.32 6.57
C ALA A 98 9.93 -10.38 7.56
N SER A 99 10.31 -9.20 7.10
CA SER A 99 10.99 -8.22 7.94
C SER A 99 10.82 -6.83 7.33
N MET A 100 10.97 -5.83 8.16
CA MET A 100 10.80 -4.45 7.73
C MET A 100 11.63 -3.56 8.65
N LYS A 101 12.28 -2.56 8.04
CA LYS A 101 12.96 -1.52 8.81
C LYS A 101 12.34 -0.18 8.45
N ILE A 102 11.98 0.59 9.47
CA ILE A 102 11.39 1.90 9.29
C ILE A 102 12.14 2.91 10.16
N ASP A 103 12.49 4.05 9.55
CA ASP A 103 13.08 5.16 10.27
C ASP A 103 12.06 6.30 10.31
N PHE A 104 11.66 6.70 11.52
CA PHE A 104 10.71 7.80 11.72
C PHE A 104 11.52 9.08 11.90
N LEU A 105 11.70 9.82 10.81
CA LEU A 105 12.58 10.98 10.82
C LEU A 105 11.91 12.24 11.36
N LYS A 106 10.61 12.35 11.18
CA LYS A 106 9.80 13.48 11.65
C LYS A 106 8.40 12.99 11.99
N SER A 107 7.73 13.72 12.87
CA SER A 107 6.31 13.45 13.11
C SER A 107 5.50 13.78 11.85
N THR A 108 4.47 13.00 11.62
CA THR A 108 3.60 13.16 10.46
C THR A 108 2.26 13.69 10.93
N PRO A 109 1.73 14.77 10.34
CA PRO A 109 0.44 15.31 10.76
C PRO A 109 -0.72 14.44 10.27
N VAL A 110 -1.84 14.46 11.02
CA VAL A 110 -3.05 13.74 10.63
C VAL A 110 -3.95 14.57 9.71
N ASN A 111 -3.70 15.87 9.59
CA ASN A 111 -4.59 16.77 8.85
C ASN A 111 -4.12 17.06 7.43
N LYS A 112 -3.20 16.29 6.91
CA LYS A 112 -2.67 16.45 5.57
C LYS A 112 -2.60 15.10 4.87
N PRO A 113 -2.73 15.09 3.54
CA PRO A 113 -2.54 13.85 2.80
C PRO A 113 -1.10 13.35 2.93
N ILE A 114 -0.95 12.05 2.92
CA ILE A 114 0.34 11.39 3.00
C ILE A 114 0.60 10.73 1.66
N GLN A 115 1.76 10.99 1.09
CA GLN A 115 2.15 10.35 -0.14
C GLN A 115 3.26 9.34 0.13
N LEU A 116 3.05 8.12 -0.34
CA LEU A 116 4.04 7.06 -0.29
C LEU A 116 4.57 6.82 -1.69
N ARG A 117 5.87 6.63 -1.79
CA ARG A 117 6.51 6.23 -3.04
C ARG A 117 7.36 5.00 -2.79
N ALA A 118 7.32 4.07 -3.72
CA ALA A 118 8.07 2.83 -3.57
C ALA A 118 8.61 2.38 -4.92
N ASN A 119 9.71 1.66 -4.87
CA ASN A 119 10.21 0.93 -6.02
C ASN A 119 10.77 -0.40 -5.56
N VAL A 120 10.79 -1.35 -6.47
CA VAL A 120 11.34 -2.67 -6.21
C VAL A 120 12.81 -2.65 -6.56
N LYS A 121 13.65 -3.09 -5.62
CA LYS A 121 15.09 -3.16 -5.83
C LYS A 121 15.58 -4.58 -5.66
N GLY A 122 16.64 -4.86 -6.37
CA GLY A 122 17.32 -6.12 -6.23
C GLY A 122 16.64 -7.24 -6.95
N ASN A 123 17.28 -8.37 -6.88
CA ASN A 123 16.77 -9.63 -7.41
C ASN A 123 16.49 -10.53 -6.23
N ALA A 124 15.28 -10.96 -6.15
CA ALA A 124 14.96 -11.97 -5.15
C ALA A 124 15.67 -13.26 -5.48
#